data_f321b141ed237d8fe8ba6f0e2736589d
#
_entry.id   f321b141ed237d8fe8ba6f0e2736589d
#
_cell.length_a   1.000
_cell.length_b   1.000
_cell.length_c   1.000
_cell.angle_alpha   90.00
_cell.angle_beta   90.00
_cell.angle_gamma   90.00
#
_symmetry.space_group_name_H-M   'P 1'
#
loop_
_entity.id
_entity.type
_entity.pdbx_description
1 polymer ?
#
loop_
_entity_poly.entity_id
_entity_poly.type
_entity_poly.pdbx_seq_one_letter_code
_entity_poly.pdbx_strand_id
1 'polypeptide(L)'
;MKHYSFKWLIFTDLDGTLLDRRYDLKAAADAMDSLHQDGCLCVPASSKTHAEMVELSNFRKFPSPYIFENGSGLSWPSARAPELLGRSAEEISDLLDHIRDEQMFNFRLFRDISVVEIAGRTGLTESGARKAKARQASMPLIWTDTQESLERFREILGFIGLQVVSGGLFQTVLDKRCNKAFAMLSIAEPFNRGACRPELVACGDAENDLEMMALADAAVLFPNKAGQYISFDHPRLHFAPSAGHEQWLQSLQHVLVTQSNNDALEQRRTEHTNVE
;
A
#
# COMPACT_ATOMS: atom_id res chain seq x y z
N MET A 1 0.39 -5.19 26.05
CA MET A 1 0.97 -5.64 24.76
C MET A 1 2.33 -6.27 25.06
N LYS A 2 2.60 -7.51 24.61
CA LYS A 2 3.95 -8.04 24.63
C LYS A 2 4.80 -7.11 23.75
N HIS A 3 5.93 -6.61 24.28
CA HIS A 3 6.89 -5.83 23.50
C HIS A 3 7.54 -6.77 22.48
N TYR A 4 6.96 -6.85 21.29
CA TYR A 4 7.65 -7.42 20.14
C TYR A 4 8.64 -6.36 19.65
N SER A 5 9.91 -6.58 19.87
CA SER A 5 10.97 -5.77 19.26
C SER A 5 11.22 -6.32 17.87
N PHE A 6 10.62 -5.71 16.85
CA PHE A 6 10.98 -5.99 15.47
C PHE A 6 12.21 -5.17 15.10
N LYS A 7 13.11 -5.77 14.34
CA LYS A 7 14.27 -5.09 13.77
C LYS A 7 13.87 -4.31 12.52
N TRP A 8 12.91 -4.87 11.73
CA TRP A 8 12.43 -4.26 10.51
C TRP A 8 10.89 -4.27 10.43
N LEU A 9 10.34 -3.17 9.93
CA LEU A 9 8.96 -3.09 9.46
C LEU A 9 8.99 -3.01 7.94
N ILE A 10 8.46 -4.05 7.28
CA ILE A 10 8.46 -4.19 5.82
C ILE A 10 7.07 -3.85 5.31
N PHE A 11 6.93 -2.71 4.64
CA PHE A 11 5.69 -2.30 3.99
C PHE A 11 5.74 -2.69 2.52
N THR A 12 4.76 -3.43 2.05
CA THR A 12 4.77 -3.97 0.69
C THR A 12 3.45 -3.74 -0.03
N ASP A 13 3.52 -3.21 -1.24
CA ASP A 13 2.41 -3.33 -2.16
C ASP A 13 2.15 -4.81 -2.49
N LEU A 14 0.94 -5.10 -3.00
CA LEU A 14 0.51 -6.45 -3.35
C LEU A 14 0.59 -6.70 -4.86
N ASP A 15 -0.20 -5.99 -5.65
CA ASP A 15 -0.45 -6.30 -7.06
C ASP A 15 0.65 -5.77 -7.98
N GLY A 16 1.55 -6.61 -8.43
CA GLY A 16 2.74 -6.21 -9.20
C GLY A 16 4.01 -6.17 -8.36
N THR A 17 3.89 -6.41 -7.05
CA THR A 17 4.99 -6.45 -6.10
C THR A 17 5.07 -7.84 -5.45
N LEU A 18 4.35 -8.08 -4.37
CA LEU A 18 4.30 -9.38 -3.68
C LEU A 18 3.51 -10.43 -4.48
N LEU A 19 2.46 -10.01 -5.20
CA LEU A 19 1.61 -10.86 -6.03
C LEU A 19 1.93 -10.65 -7.52
N ASP A 20 2.16 -11.73 -8.22
CA ASP A 20 2.27 -11.78 -9.67
C ASP A 20 0.93 -12.18 -10.32
N ARG A 21 0.97 -12.54 -11.62
CA ARG A 21 -0.22 -12.96 -12.38
C ARG A 21 -0.84 -14.28 -11.88
N ARG A 22 -0.09 -15.10 -11.14
CA ARG A 22 -0.60 -16.38 -10.55
C ARG A 22 -1.51 -16.13 -9.37
N TYR A 23 -1.34 -14.99 -8.70
CA TYR A 23 -2.18 -14.51 -7.61
C TYR A 23 -2.29 -15.51 -6.43
N ASP A 24 -1.18 -16.14 -6.07
CA ASP A 24 -1.14 -17.14 -4.98
C ASP A 24 -1.03 -16.44 -3.62
N LEU A 25 -2.19 -16.19 -3.00
CA LEU A 25 -2.28 -15.55 -1.68
C LEU A 25 -1.63 -16.40 -0.57
N LYS A 26 -1.70 -17.73 -0.69
CA LYS A 26 -1.11 -18.61 0.31
C LYS A 26 0.42 -18.55 0.27
N ALA A 27 1.01 -18.66 -0.92
CA ALA A 27 2.45 -18.55 -1.08
C ALA A 27 2.98 -17.15 -0.68
N ALA A 28 2.24 -16.09 -0.98
CA ALA A 28 2.54 -14.75 -0.52
C ALA A 28 2.53 -14.63 1.02
N ALA A 29 1.51 -15.19 1.67
CA ALA A 29 1.43 -15.24 3.13
C ALA A 29 2.58 -16.05 3.74
N ASP A 30 2.90 -17.22 3.18
CA ASP A 30 4.01 -18.06 3.64
C ASP A 30 5.37 -17.33 3.49
N ALA A 31 5.57 -16.57 2.39
CA ALA A 31 6.78 -15.76 2.19
C ALA A 31 6.90 -14.63 3.23
N MET A 32 5.82 -13.92 3.52
CA MET A 32 5.80 -12.90 4.56
C MET A 32 6.07 -13.51 5.95
N ASP A 33 5.50 -14.67 6.23
CA ASP A 33 5.63 -15.34 7.54
C ASP A 33 7.04 -15.92 7.74
N SER A 34 7.76 -16.25 6.66
CA SER A 34 9.15 -16.74 6.75
C SER A 34 10.10 -15.68 7.33
N LEU A 35 9.86 -14.39 7.07
CA LEU A 35 10.68 -13.29 7.57
C LEU A 35 10.38 -12.93 9.04
N HIS A 36 9.29 -13.45 9.62
CA HIS A 36 8.93 -13.13 11.00
C HIS A 36 9.97 -13.63 12.01
N GLN A 37 10.57 -14.79 11.76
CA GLN A 37 11.61 -15.35 12.64
C GLN A 37 12.90 -14.54 12.60
N ASP A 38 13.13 -13.77 11.51
CA ASP A 38 14.27 -12.86 11.35
C ASP A 38 14.01 -11.48 11.99
N GLY A 39 12.96 -11.34 12.78
CA GLY A 39 12.58 -10.09 13.44
C GLY A 39 11.92 -9.06 12.52
N CYS A 40 11.31 -9.51 11.43
CA CYS A 40 10.57 -8.65 10.51
C CYS A 40 9.05 -8.68 10.79
N LEU A 41 8.40 -7.53 10.74
CA LEU A 41 6.95 -7.41 10.66
C LEU A 41 6.58 -6.97 9.24
N CYS A 42 5.98 -7.87 8.46
CA CYS A 42 5.55 -7.57 7.10
C CYS A 42 4.12 -7.01 7.11
N VAL A 43 3.96 -5.81 6.57
CA VAL A 43 2.71 -5.03 6.53
C VAL A 43 2.29 -4.82 5.08
N PRO A 44 1.24 -5.49 4.60
CA PRO A 44 0.68 -5.22 3.27
C PRO A 44 0.08 -3.82 3.18
N ALA A 45 0.33 -3.12 2.05
CA ALA A 45 -0.19 -1.78 1.76
C ALA A 45 -0.78 -1.75 0.34
N SER A 46 -2.11 -1.77 0.20
CA SER A 46 -2.75 -2.01 -1.08
C SER A 46 -3.86 -1.00 -1.42
N SER A 47 -4.19 -0.91 -2.70
CA SER A 47 -5.41 -0.24 -3.21
C SER A 47 -6.69 -1.05 -2.96
N LYS A 48 -6.56 -2.31 -2.51
CA LYS A 48 -7.68 -3.21 -2.20
C LYS A 48 -8.49 -2.71 -1.01
N THR A 49 -9.76 -3.12 -0.96
CA THR A 49 -10.64 -2.86 0.19
C THR A 49 -10.24 -3.69 1.41
N HIS A 50 -10.72 -3.28 2.58
CA HIS A 50 -10.61 -4.08 3.80
C HIS A 50 -11.14 -5.51 3.61
N ALA A 51 -12.28 -5.68 2.92
CA ALA A 51 -12.88 -6.98 2.65
C ALA A 51 -12.01 -7.92 1.79
N GLU A 52 -11.22 -7.34 0.86
CA GLU A 52 -10.24 -8.08 0.06
C GLU A 52 -8.99 -8.43 0.89
N MET A 53 -8.53 -7.49 1.74
CA MET A 53 -7.33 -7.69 2.58
C MET A 53 -7.50 -8.79 3.63
N VAL A 54 -8.71 -9.00 4.14
CA VAL A 54 -9.03 -10.10 5.07
C VAL A 54 -8.69 -11.48 4.46
N GLU A 55 -8.81 -11.66 3.15
CA GLU A 55 -8.46 -12.93 2.50
C GLU A 55 -6.97 -13.28 2.66
N LEU A 56 -6.08 -12.32 2.41
CA LEU A 56 -4.65 -12.53 2.63
C LEU A 56 -4.36 -12.79 4.11
N SER A 57 -4.99 -12.03 5.00
CA SER A 57 -4.80 -12.16 6.45
C SER A 57 -5.17 -13.53 6.97
N ASN A 58 -6.16 -14.21 6.38
CA ASN A 58 -6.59 -15.55 6.77
C ASN A 58 -5.53 -16.64 6.50
N PHE A 59 -4.57 -16.40 5.62
CA PHE A 59 -3.46 -17.32 5.36
C PHE A 59 -2.25 -17.09 6.26
N ARG A 60 -2.19 -15.96 7.00
CA ARG A 60 -1.05 -15.59 7.84
C ARG A 60 -1.02 -16.38 9.16
N LYS A 61 0.15 -16.94 9.49
CA LYS A 61 0.43 -17.54 10.81
C LYS A 61 0.77 -16.47 11.85
N PHE A 62 1.42 -15.41 11.41
CA PHE A 62 1.81 -14.27 12.24
C PHE A 62 0.99 -13.04 11.83
N PRO A 63 -0.15 -12.80 12.49
CA PRO A 63 -1.02 -11.68 12.14
C PRO A 63 -0.27 -10.35 12.23
N SER A 64 -0.43 -9.52 11.22
CA SER A 64 0.17 -8.19 11.14
C SER A 64 -0.91 -7.16 10.79
N PRO A 65 -0.68 -5.86 11.10
CA PRO A 65 -1.51 -4.82 10.55
C PRO A 65 -1.43 -4.81 9.03
N TYR A 66 -2.40 -4.17 8.37
CA TYR A 66 -2.37 -3.91 6.94
C TYR A 66 -3.02 -2.57 6.61
N ILE A 67 -2.61 -2.02 5.47
CA ILE A 67 -3.09 -0.77 4.90
C ILE A 67 -3.98 -1.11 3.71
N PHE A 68 -5.15 -0.48 3.64
CA PHE A 68 -6.12 -0.69 2.57
C PHE A 68 -6.56 0.63 1.93
N GLU A 69 -7.14 0.54 0.74
CA GLU A 69 -7.65 1.67 -0.05
C GLU A 69 -6.63 2.81 -0.20
N ASN A 70 -5.39 2.45 -0.64
CA ASN A 70 -4.29 3.39 -0.87
C ASN A 70 -3.88 4.22 0.34
N GLY A 71 -4.00 3.67 1.55
CA GLY A 71 -3.66 4.39 2.78
C GLY A 71 -4.81 5.18 3.38
N SER A 72 -6.03 5.01 2.88
CA SER A 72 -7.23 5.63 3.47
C SER A 72 -7.71 4.92 4.72
N GLY A 73 -7.25 3.68 4.96
CA GLY A 73 -7.54 2.96 6.18
C GLY A 73 -6.45 1.96 6.54
N LEU A 74 -6.43 1.57 7.79
CA LEU A 74 -5.59 0.53 8.34
C LEU A 74 -6.36 -0.40 9.27
N SER A 75 -5.86 -1.61 9.45
CA SER A 75 -6.45 -2.59 10.36
C SER A 75 -5.38 -3.26 11.20
N TRP A 76 -5.62 -3.36 12.49
CA TRP A 76 -4.77 -4.07 13.45
C TRP A 76 -5.32 -5.47 13.71
N PRO A 77 -4.48 -6.50 13.93
CA PRO A 77 -4.94 -7.88 14.13
C PRO A 77 -5.93 -8.07 15.28
N SER A 78 -5.84 -7.24 16.31
CA SER A 78 -6.69 -7.29 17.51
C SER A 78 -7.83 -6.26 17.50
N ALA A 79 -7.94 -5.44 16.45
CA ALA A 79 -8.99 -4.42 16.37
C ALA A 79 -10.35 -5.03 16.05
N ARG A 80 -11.41 -4.49 16.66
CA ARG A 80 -12.80 -4.91 16.36
C ARG A 80 -13.29 -4.38 15.01
N ALA A 81 -12.74 -3.25 14.57
CA ALA A 81 -13.05 -2.60 13.32
C ALA A 81 -11.79 -1.93 12.75
N PRO A 82 -11.70 -1.75 11.44
CA PRO A 82 -10.62 -0.99 10.83
C PRO A 82 -10.70 0.49 11.23
N GLU A 83 -9.58 1.15 11.16
CA GLU A 83 -9.44 2.60 11.38
C GLU A 83 -9.42 3.32 10.03
N LEU A 84 -10.28 4.32 9.85
CA LEU A 84 -10.24 5.19 8.68
C LEU A 84 -9.36 6.41 8.98
N LEU A 85 -8.44 6.71 8.09
CA LEU A 85 -7.48 7.81 8.23
C LEU A 85 -7.97 9.12 7.59
N GLY A 86 -9.06 9.06 6.85
CA GLY A 86 -9.71 10.18 6.18
C GLY A 86 -11.23 10.03 6.17
N ARG A 87 -11.87 10.74 5.23
CA ARG A 87 -13.32 10.69 5.03
C ARG A 87 -13.78 9.29 4.64
N SER A 88 -14.98 8.95 5.05
CA SER A 88 -15.64 7.71 4.65
C SER A 88 -16.01 7.70 3.16
N ALA A 89 -16.18 6.51 2.59
CA ALA A 89 -16.64 6.36 1.21
C ALA A 89 -18.03 6.97 0.98
N GLU A 90 -18.89 7.00 2.01
CA GLU A 90 -20.21 7.63 1.96
C GLU A 90 -20.08 9.16 1.85
N GLU A 91 -19.29 9.80 2.73
CA GLU A 91 -19.04 11.25 2.68
C GLU A 91 -18.40 11.66 1.34
N ILE A 92 -17.44 10.88 0.82
CA ILE A 92 -16.84 11.14 -0.48
C ILE A 92 -17.88 11.03 -1.60
N SER A 93 -18.73 10.00 -1.57
CA SER A 93 -19.76 9.80 -2.58
C SER A 93 -20.76 10.95 -2.65
N ASP A 94 -21.20 11.45 -1.50
CA ASP A 94 -22.17 12.55 -1.43
C ASP A 94 -21.58 13.85 -2.00
N LEU A 95 -20.31 14.13 -1.69
CA LEU A 95 -19.59 15.25 -2.29
C LEU A 95 -19.44 15.09 -3.81
N LEU A 96 -19.14 13.88 -4.29
CA LEU A 96 -18.98 13.61 -5.71
C LEU A 96 -20.29 13.75 -6.48
N ASP A 97 -21.43 13.32 -5.93
CA ASP A 97 -22.73 13.54 -6.55
C ASP A 97 -23.04 15.02 -6.71
N HIS A 98 -22.81 15.82 -5.65
CA HIS A 98 -23.02 17.26 -5.68
C HIS A 98 -22.14 17.94 -6.75
N ILE A 99 -20.84 17.62 -6.78
CA ILE A 99 -19.91 18.17 -7.77
C ILE A 99 -20.29 17.74 -9.19
N ARG A 100 -20.70 16.47 -9.40
CA ARG A 100 -21.16 16.00 -10.70
C ARG A 100 -22.31 16.83 -11.24
N ASP A 101 -23.31 17.07 -10.39
CA ASP A 101 -24.54 17.77 -10.77
C ASP A 101 -24.28 19.28 -10.98
N GLU A 102 -23.51 19.93 -10.10
CA GLU A 102 -23.18 21.37 -10.26
C GLU A 102 -22.27 21.67 -11.45
N GLN A 103 -21.28 20.82 -11.69
CA GLN A 103 -20.28 21.04 -12.72
C GLN A 103 -20.59 20.34 -14.04
N MET A 104 -21.68 19.58 -14.10
CA MET A 104 -22.13 18.80 -15.26
C MET A 104 -21.07 17.80 -15.76
N PHE A 105 -20.28 17.22 -14.85
CA PHE A 105 -19.30 16.19 -15.18
C PHE A 105 -19.95 14.85 -15.51
N ASN A 106 -19.34 14.11 -16.42
CA ASN A 106 -19.82 12.80 -16.83
C ASN A 106 -18.92 11.68 -16.27
N PHE A 107 -19.35 11.06 -15.16
CA PHE A 107 -18.74 9.88 -14.56
C PHE A 107 -19.77 9.02 -13.83
N ARG A 108 -19.40 7.76 -13.58
CA ARG A 108 -20.21 6.82 -12.79
C ARG A 108 -19.43 6.37 -11.57
N LEU A 109 -20.03 6.50 -10.40
CA LEU A 109 -19.42 6.02 -9.15
C LEU A 109 -19.45 4.49 -9.07
N PHE A 110 -18.45 3.90 -8.46
CA PHE A 110 -18.33 2.45 -8.31
C PHE A 110 -19.52 1.86 -7.55
N ARG A 111 -20.11 2.61 -6.61
CA ARG A 111 -21.33 2.21 -5.90
C ARG A 111 -22.53 1.98 -6.85
N ASP A 112 -22.60 2.72 -7.97
CA ASP A 112 -23.72 2.66 -8.93
C ASP A 112 -23.51 1.63 -10.04
N ILE A 113 -22.30 1.03 -10.10
CA ILE A 113 -21.96 0.02 -11.09
C ILE A 113 -22.36 -1.36 -10.54
N SER A 114 -22.97 -2.19 -11.36
CA SER A 114 -23.35 -3.55 -10.96
C SER A 114 -22.12 -4.44 -10.70
N VAL A 115 -22.27 -5.42 -9.83
CA VAL A 115 -21.20 -6.42 -9.56
C VAL A 115 -20.79 -7.15 -10.84
N VAL A 116 -21.75 -7.47 -11.70
CA VAL A 116 -21.50 -8.16 -12.99
C VAL A 116 -20.67 -7.26 -13.93
N GLU A 117 -20.97 -5.97 -14.01
CA GLU A 117 -20.19 -5.03 -14.82
C GLU A 117 -18.77 -4.85 -14.26
N ILE A 118 -18.61 -4.77 -12.95
CA ILE A 118 -17.29 -4.70 -12.30
C ILE A 118 -16.50 -5.97 -12.64
N ALA A 119 -17.08 -7.15 -12.44
CA ALA A 119 -16.45 -8.42 -12.75
C ALA A 119 -15.99 -8.50 -14.23
N GLY A 120 -16.85 -8.10 -15.16
CA GLY A 120 -16.54 -8.10 -16.58
C GLY A 120 -15.41 -7.12 -16.96
N ARG A 121 -15.31 -5.97 -16.30
CA ARG A 121 -14.26 -4.97 -16.59
C ARG A 121 -12.90 -5.33 -15.96
N THR A 122 -12.93 -5.97 -14.81
CA THR A 122 -11.72 -6.24 -14.00
C THR A 122 -11.17 -7.65 -14.16
N GLY A 123 -11.96 -8.58 -14.67
CA GLY A 123 -11.64 -10.01 -14.68
C GLY A 123 -11.81 -10.70 -13.32
N LEU A 124 -12.34 -10.00 -12.32
CA LEU A 124 -12.65 -10.59 -11.01
C LEU A 124 -13.84 -11.55 -11.09
N THR A 125 -13.89 -12.51 -10.17
CA THR A 125 -15.13 -13.24 -9.93
C THR A 125 -16.20 -12.30 -9.37
N GLU A 126 -17.49 -12.66 -9.43
CA GLU A 126 -18.53 -11.84 -8.79
C GLU A 126 -18.30 -11.66 -7.28
N SER A 127 -17.78 -12.68 -6.61
CA SER A 127 -17.42 -12.60 -5.18
C SER A 127 -16.31 -11.59 -4.96
N GLY A 128 -15.27 -11.60 -5.79
CA GLY A 128 -14.19 -10.60 -5.77
C GLY A 128 -14.71 -9.19 -6.05
N ALA A 129 -15.57 -9.04 -7.07
CA ALA A 129 -16.19 -7.76 -7.40
C ALA A 129 -17.07 -7.18 -6.28
N ARG A 130 -17.79 -8.04 -5.53
CA ARG A 130 -18.53 -7.61 -4.32
C ARG A 130 -17.59 -7.08 -3.24
N LYS A 131 -16.45 -7.74 -3.00
CA LYS A 131 -15.44 -7.28 -2.04
C LYS A 131 -14.79 -5.98 -2.50
N ALA A 132 -14.40 -5.88 -3.77
CA ALA A 132 -13.83 -4.65 -4.34
C ALA A 132 -14.80 -3.47 -4.27
N LYS A 133 -16.11 -3.73 -4.31
CA LYS A 133 -17.18 -2.73 -4.15
C LYS A 133 -17.41 -2.30 -2.70
N ALA A 134 -16.97 -3.06 -1.72
CA ALA A 134 -17.17 -2.78 -0.28
C ALA A 134 -16.17 -1.72 0.22
N ARG A 135 -16.16 -0.56 -0.44
CA ARG A 135 -15.31 0.58 -0.10
C ARG A 135 -15.73 1.22 1.20
N GLN A 136 -14.74 1.64 2.01
CA GLN A 136 -14.96 2.29 3.30
C GLN A 136 -14.41 3.72 3.36
N ALA A 137 -13.33 4.02 2.63
CA ALA A 137 -12.60 5.28 2.74
C ALA A 137 -12.14 5.86 1.38
N SER A 138 -12.63 5.30 0.28
CA SER A 138 -12.33 5.79 -1.07
C SER A 138 -13.48 5.47 -2.02
N MET A 139 -13.58 6.20 -3.12
CA MET A 139 -14.61 5.96 -4.14
C MET A 139 -13.99 5.91 -5.53
N PRO A 140 -13.85 4.71 -6.12
CA PRO A 140 -13.51 4.59 -7.52
C PRO A 140 -14.66 5.05 -8.41
N LEU A 141 -14.31 5.59 -9.58
CA LEU A 141 -15.26 6.02 -10.59
C LEU A 141 -14.76 5.69 -12.00
N ILE A 142 -15.70 5.56 -12.94
CA ILE A 142 -15.42 5.49 -14.37
C ILE A 142 -15.61 6.90 -14.91
N TRP A 143 -14.52 7.50 -15.37
CA TRP A 143 -14.56 8.79 -16.03
C TRP A 143 -14.95 8.63 -17.49
N THR A 144 -15.94 9.37 -17.97
CA THR A 144 -16.45 9.30 -19.34
C THR A 144 -16.50 10.67 -20.02
N ASP A 145 -15.91 11.67 -19.39
CA ASP A 145 -15.77 13.03 -19.90
C ASP A 145 -14.39 13.26 -20.52
N THR A 146 -14.10 14.49 -20.94
CA THR A 146 -12.84 14.89 -21.56
C THR A 146 -11.68 14.90 -20.56
N GLN A 147 -10.46 14.91 -21.06
CA GLN A 147 -9.27 15.05 -20.24
C GLN A 147 -9.20 16.43 -19.55
N GLU A 148 -9.62 17.48 -20.25
CA GLU A 148 -9.70 18.84 -19.69
C GLU A 148 -10.68 18.91 -18.51
N SER A 149 -11.86 18.29 -18.66
CA SER A 149 -12.82 18.14 -17.56
C SER A 149 -12.25 17.36 -16.37
N LEU A 150 -11.43 16.33 -16.61
CA LEU A 150 -10.75 15.58 -15.55
C LEU A 150 -9.74 16.43 -14.78
N GLU A 151 -9.00 17.29 -15.47
CA GLU A 151 -8.04 18.21 -14.81
C GLU A 151 -8.80 19.22 -13.94
N ARG A 152 -9.86 19.82 -14.47
CA ARG A 152 -10.73 20.70 -13.70
C ARG A 152 -11.37 19.98 -12.49
N PHE A 153 -11.79 18.74 -12.66
CA PHE A 153 -12.31 17.91 -11.58
C PHE A 153 -11.27 17.71 -10.47
N ARG A 154 -10.02 17.41 -10.83
CA ARG A 154 -8.90 17.28 -9.87
C ARG A 154 -8.66 18.57 -9.10
N GLU A 155 -8.70 19.72 -9.78
CA GLU A 155 -8.55 21.03 -9.12
C GLU A 155 -9.65 21.27 -8.09
N ILE A 156 -10.92 21.07 -8.46
CA ILE A 156 -12.06 21.24 -7.56
C ILE A 156 -11.94 20.33 -6.34
N LEU A 157 -11.59 19.05 -6.55
CA LEU A 157 -11.37 18.10 -5.46
C LEU A 157 -10.24 18.55 -4.54
N GLY A 158 -9.16 19.09 -5.10
CA GLY A 158 -8.02 19.61 -4.35
C GLY A 158 -8.40 20.74 -3.39
N PHE A 159 -9.32 21.62 -3.78
CA PHE A 159 -9.81 22.72 -2.93
C PHE A 159 -10.65 22.23 -1.73
N ILE A 160 -11.36 21.12 -1.87
CA ILE A 160 -12.17 20.56 -0.79
C ILE A 160 -11.46 19.46 0.01
N GLY A 161 -10.15 19.27 -0.24
CA GLY A 161 -9.32 18.31 0.50
C GLY A 161 -9.49 16.86 0.05
N LEU A 162 -9.85 16.64 -1.20
CA LEU A 162 -9.84 15.33 -1.87
C LEU A 162 -8.77 15.29 -2.94
N GLN A 163 -8.40 14.07 -3.35
CA GLN A 163 -7.48 13.83 -4.46
C GLN A 163 -7.96 12.68 -5.34
N VAL A 164 -7.44 12.62 -6.56
CA VAL A 164 -7.67 11.53 -7.51
C VAL A 164 -6.38 10.76 -7.69
N VAL A 165 -6.41 9.46 -7.37
CA VAL A 165 -5.34 8.51 -7.69
C VAL A 165 -5.78 7.72 -8.93
N SER A 166 -4.96 7.80 -9.98
CA SER A 166 -5.19 7.02 -11.20
C SER A 166 -4.71 5.60 -11.01
N GLY A 167 -5.56 4.63 -11.30
CA GLY A 167 -5.23 3.22 -11.16
C GLY A 167 -5.90 2.39 -12.26
N GLY A 168 -5.16 2.03 -13.31
CA GLY A 168 -5.65 1.15 -14.35
C GLY A 168 -6.95 1.61 -15.00
N LEU A 169 -8.07 0.94 -14.71
CA LEU A 169 -9.39 1.18 -15.31
C LEU A 169 -10.22 2.28 -14.62
N PHE A 170 -9.83 2.69 -13.41
CA PHE A 170 -10.63 3.58 -12.58
C PHE A 170 -9.81 4.77 -12.09
N GLN A 171 -10.49 5.90 -11.93
CA GLN A 171 -10.01 7.00 -11.12
C GLN A 171 -10.52 6.78 -9.69
N THR A 172 -9.67 6.83 -8.69
CA THR A 172 -10.08 6.63 -7.29
C THR A 172 -9.96 7.92 -6.51
N VAL A 173 -11.08 8.38 -5.95
CA VAL A 173 -11.13 9.57 -5.09
C VAL A 173 -10.98 9.16 -3.64
N LEU A 174 -10.12 9.87 -2.91
CA LEU A 174 -9.87 9.68 -1.49
C LEU A 174 -9.51 11.00 -0.82
N ASP A 175 -9.46 11.03 0.52
CA ASP A 175 -9.01 12.20 1.27
C ASP A 175 -7.56 12.55 0.90
N LYS A 176 -7.27 13.83 0.67
CA LYS A 176 -5.97 14.31 0.22
C LYS A 176 -4.83 14.00 1.20
N ARG A 177 -5.14 13.84 2.48
CA ARG A 177 -4.17 13.47 3.52
C ARG A 177 -3.77 12.00 3.47
N CYS A 178 -4.60 11.16 2.82
CA CYS A 178 -4.42 9.72 2.80
C CYS A 178 -3.53 9.30 1.62
N ASN A 179 -2.48 8.57 1.92
CA ASN A 179 -1.62 7.85 1.00
C ASN A 179 -0.92 6.71 1.74
N LYS A 180 -0.25 5.82 1.03
CA LYS A 180 0.45 4.67 1.64
C LYS A 180 1.54 5.11 2.62
N ALA A 181 2.20 6.23 2.37
CA ALA A 181 3.25 6.78 3.24
C ALA A 181 2.70 7.24 4.59
N PHE A 182 1.62 8.01 4.59
CA PHE A 182 0.96 8.45 5.82
C PHE A 182 0.48 7.27 6.67
N ALA A 183 -0.13 6.27 6.04
CA ALA A 183 -0.57 5.05 6.73
C ALA A 183 0.61 4.20 7.24
N MET A 184 1.72 4.12 6.47
CA MET A 184 2.97 3.48 6.91
C MET A 184 3.49 4.13 8.20
N LEU A 185 3.61 5.45 8.23
CA LEU A 185 4.09 6.18 9.41
C LEU A 185 3.14 6.01 10.61
N SER A 186 1.82 5.97 10.37
CA SER A 186 0.83 5.72 11.42
C SER A 186 0.97 4.33 12.04
N ILE A 187 1.31 3.30 11.24
CA ILE A 187 1.60 1.95 11.75
C ILE A 187 2.95 1.90 12.45
N ALA A 188 3.96 2.61 11.94
CA ALA A 188 5.32 2.60 12.51
C ALA A 188 5.42 3.34 13.86
N GLU A 189 4.58 4.36 14.10
CA GLU A 189 4.65 5.22 15.29
C GLU A 189 4.69 4.44 16.64
N PRO A 190 3.82 3.45 16.90
CA PRO A 190 3.86 2.68 18.14
C PRO A 190 5.16 1.92 18.37
N PHE A 191 5.90 1.56 17.32
CA PHE A 191 7.16 0.83 17.39
C PHE A 191 8.37 1.75 17.61
N ASN A 192 8.23 3.07 17.42
CA ASN A 192 9.29 4.05 17.63
C ASN A 192 9.55 4.42 19.09
N ARG A 193 8.78 3.85 20.03
CA ARG A 193 8.84 4.18 21.47
C ARG A 193 9.90 3.40 22.26
N GLY A 194 10.68 2.53 21.60
CA GLY A 194 11.74 1.74 22.19
C GLY A 194 13.11 2.45 22.17
N ALA A 195 14.13 1.81 22.77
CA ALA A 195 15.52 2.29 22.72
C ALA A 195 16.10 2.29 21.30
N CYS A 196 15.61 1.39 20.43
CA CYS A 196 15.95 1.33 19.00
C CYS A 196 14.67 1.32 18.20
N ARG A 197 14.52 2.25 17.26
CA ARG A 197 13.42 2.18 16.29
C ARG A 197 13.69 1.07 15.26
N PRO A 198 12.67 0.35 14.80
CA PRO A 198 12.85 -0.56 13.68
C PRO A 198 13.17 0.22 12.40
N GLU A 199 13.94 -0.36 11.50
CA GLU A 199 14.12 0.18 10.15
C GLU A 199 12.88 -0.09 9.31
N LEU A 200 12.52 0.89 8.48
CA LEU A 200 11.41 0.83 7.55
C LEU A 200 11.93 0.41 6.18
N VAL A 201 11.38 -0.66 5.64
CA VAL A 201 11.64 -1.10 4.26
C VAL A 201 10.33 -1.02 3.49
N ALA A 202 10.35 -0.40 2.30
CA ALA A 202 9.16 -0.27 1.47
C ALA A 202 9.36 -0.93 0.09
N CYS A 203 8.34 -1.67 -0.36
CA CYS A 203 8.33 -2.37 -1.64
C CYS A 203 7.15 -1.89 -2.49
N GLY A 204 7.39 -1.56 -3.76
CA GLY A 204 6.35 -1.10 -4.68
C GLY A 204 6.75 -1.15 -6.15
N ASP A 205 5.79 -0.94 -7.06
CA ASP A 205 5.97 -0.97 -8.51
C ASP A 205 5.33 0.23 -9.24
N ALA A 206 4.56 1.07 -8.52
CA ALA A 206 3.71 2.10 -9.11
C ALA A 206 3.84 3.47 -8.41
N GLU A 207 3.32 4.52 -9.06
CA GLU A 207 3.42 5.91 -8.58
C GLU A 207 2.86 6.10 -7.15
N ASN A 208 1.79 5.37 -6.79
CA ASN A 208 1.19 5.43 -5.46
C ASN A 208 2.04 4.80 -4.35
N ASP A 209 3.17 4.17 -4.70
CA ASP A 209 4.14 3.60 -3.77
C ASP A 209 5.33 4.53 -3.52
N LEU A 210 5.59 5.46 -4.44
CA LEU A 210 6.82 6.27 -4.43
C LEU A 210 7.01 7.04 -3.14
N GLU A 211 5.96 7.65 -2.60
CA GLU A 211 6.06 8.44 -1.37
C GLU A 211 6.34 7.54 -0.16
N MET A 212 5.73 6.35 -0.10
CA MET A 212 6.02 5.34 0.92
C MET A 212 7.47 4.87 0.83
N MET A 213 7.96 4.60 -0.38
CA MET A 213 9.34 4.18 -0.62
C MET A 213 10.35 5.30 -0.31
N ALA A 214 10.01 6.55 -0.61
CA ALA A 214 10.88 7.70 -0.34
C ALA A 214 11.08 7.98 1.16
N LEU A 215 10.09 7.65 2.00
CA LEU A 215 10.14 7.86 3.44
C LEU A 215 10.68 6.64 4.21
N ALA A 216 10.91 5.52 3.55
CA ALA A 216 11.50 4.34 4.15
C ALA A 216 13.02 4.48 4.32
N ASP A 217 13.64 3.68 5.17
CA ASP A 217 15.09 3.62 5.33
C ASP A 217 15.75 2.84 4.16
N ALA A 218 15.01 1.92 3.52
CA ALA A 218 15.43 1.24 2.29
C ALA A 218 14.20 0.96 1.41
N ALA A 219 14.43 0.89 0.09
CA ALA A 219 13.37 0.68 -0.89
C ALA A 219 13.68 -0.48 -1.83
N VAL A 220 12.66 -1.24 -2.20
CA VAL A 220 12.72 -2.29 -3.23
C VAL A 220 11.73 -1.94 -4.33
N LEU A 221 12.24 -1.59 -5.51
CA LEU A 221 11.43 -1.22 -6.66
C LEU A 221 11.25 -2.42 -7.58
N PHE A 222 10.00 -2.73 -7.88
CA PHE A 222 9.59 -3.80 -8.77
C PHE A 222 9.28 -3.25 -10.18
N PRO A 223 9.49 -4.04 -11.24
CA PRO A 223 9.10 -3.62 -12.57
C PRO A 223 7.58 -3.71 -12.72
N ASN A 224 7.00 -2.77 -13.45
CA ASN A 224 5.60 -2.77 -13.81
C ASN A 224 5.24 -3.96 -14.75
N LYS A 225 3.96 -4.09 -15.12
CA LYS A 225 3.47 -5.18 -16.00
C LYS A 225 4.15 -5.23 -17.38
N ALA A 226 4.79 -4.13 -17.82
CA ALA A 226 5.57 -4.07 -19.07
C ALA A 226 7.06 -4.42 -18.86
N GLY A 227 7.48 -4.76 -17.64
CA GLY A 227 8.86 -5.05 -17.31
C GLY A 227 9.73 -3.79 -17.15
N GLN A 228 9.13 -2.62 -17.00
CA GLN A 228 9.82 -1.34 -16.88
C GLN A 228 9.74 -0.84 -15.45
N TYR A 229 10.81 -0.22 -14.97
CA TYR A 229 10.82 0.47 -13.69
C TYR A 229 10.37 1.91 -13.87
N ILE A 230 9.55 2.40 -12.95
CA ILE A 230 9.25 3.83 -12.86
C ILE A 230 10.51 4.58 -12.43
N SER A 231 10.63 5.86 -12.83
CA SER A 231 11.76 6.70 -12.41
C SER A 231 11.66 7.00 -10.92
N PHE A 232 12.61 6.50 -10.16
CA PHE A 232 12.69 6.70 -8.71
C PHE A 232 14.16 6.66 -8.28
N ASP A 233 14.53 7.52 -7.35
CA ASP A 233 15.85 7.54 -6.74
C ASP A 233 15.74 7.46 -5.23
N HIS A 234 16.58 6.62 -4.62
CA HIS A 234 16.64 6.46 -3.17
C HIS A 234 18.06 5.98 -2.78
N PRO A 235 18.67 6.49 -1.69
CA PRO A 235 20.05 6.15 -1.30
C PRO A 235 20.27 4.63 -1.09
N ARG A 236 19.23 3.91 -0.69
CA ARG A 236 19.27 2.46 -0.44
C ARG A 236 18.20 1.76 -1.29
N LEU A 237 18.29 1.94 -2.62
CA LEU A 237 17.37 1.34 -3.59
C LEU A 237 17.89 0.00 -4.09
N HIS A 238 17.03 -1.01 -4.08
CA HIS A 238 17.24 -2.29 -4.74
C HIS A 238 16.20 -2.50 -5.84
N PHE A 239 16.63 -2.98 -7.00
CA PHE A 239 15.75 -3.32 -8.11
C PHE A 239 15.46 -4.82 -8.10
N ALA A 240 14.21 -5.19 -7.86
CA ALA A 240 13.77 -6.58 -7.96
C ALA A 240 13.59 -6.98 -9.43
N PRO A 241 14.00 -8.18 -9.85
CA PRO A 241 13.97 -8.57 -11.28
C PRO A 241 12.55 -8.79 -11.82
N SER A 242 11.59 -9.17 -10.99
CA SER A 242 10.17 -9.34 -11.35
C SER A 242 9.29 -9.35 -10.11
N ALA A 243 7.98 -9.16 -10.31
CA ALA A 243 6.98 -9.34 -9.26
C ALA A 243 6.83 -10.81 -8.83
N GLY A 244 6.23 -11.03 -7.68
CA GLY A 244 5.87 -12.34 -7.12
C GLY A 244 6.64 -12.68 -5.85
N HIS A 245 6.03 -13.51 -5.03
CA HIS A 245 6.50 -13.83 -3.68
C HIS A 245 7.92 -14.39 -3.61
N GLU A 246 8.36 -15.13 -4.61
CA GLU A 246 9.74 -15.67 -4.67
C GLU A 246 10.78 -14.55 -4.84
N GLN A 247 10.58 -13.66 -5.82
CA GLN A 247 11.48 -12.54 -6.09
C GLN A 247 11.40 -11.46 -5.02
N TRP A 248 10.20 -11.25 -4.46
CA TRP A 248 9.97 -10.38 -3.32
C TRP A 248 10.81 -10.84 -2.11
N LEU A 249 10.74 -12.12 -1.76
CA LEU A 249 11.50 -12.69 -0.64
C LEU A 249 13.02 -12.59 -0.88
N GLN A 250 13.49 -12.96 -2.07
CA GLN A 250 14.92 -12.89 -2.42
C GLN A 250 15.46 -11.46 -2.37
N SER A 251 14.71 -10.49 -2.91
CA SER A 251 15.09 -9.07 -2.89
C SER A 251 15.17 -8.53 -1.47
N LEU A 252 14.21 -8.88 -0.62
CA LEU A 252 14.25 -8.49 0.78
C LEU A 252 15.40 -9.11 1.55
N GLN A 253 15.65 -10.40 1.38
CA GLN A 253 16.78 -11.07 2.01
C GLN A 253 18.10 -10.40 1.64
N HIS A 254 18.27 -9.99 0.37
CA HIS A 254 19.44 -9.23 -0.07
C HIS A 254 19.56 -7.88 0.66
N VAL A 255 18.50 -7.11 0.73
CA VAL A 255 18.47 -5.79 1.40
C VAL A 255 18.76 -5.93 2.89
N LEU A 256 18.13 -6.87 3.59
CA LEU A 256 18.28 -7.07 5.03
C LEU A 256 19.70 -7.54 5.43
N VAL A 257 20.34 -8.41 4.63
CA VAL A 257 21.72 -8.86 4.86
C VAL A 257 22.73 -7.73 4.63
N THR A 258 22.55 -6.93 3.58
CA THR A 258 23.43 -5.80 3.27
C THR A 258 23.39 -4.76 4.38
N GLN A 259 22.23 -4.49 4.95
CA GLN A 259 22.05 -3.58 6.09
C GLN A 259 22.74 -4.11 7.36
N SER A 260 22.52 -5.36 7.71
CA SER A 260 23.15 -5.95 8.90
C SER A 260 24.67 -5.87 8.85
N ASN A 261 25.27 -6.01 7.67
CA ASN A 261 26.71 -5.89 7.48
C ASN A 261 27.21 -4.44 7.62
N ASN A 262 26.44 -3.45 7.14
CA ASN A 262 26.79 -2.05 7.28
C ASN A 262 26.71 -1.58 8.73
N ASP A 263 25.66 -1.96 9.47
CA ASP A 263 25.52 -1.66 10.89
C ASP A 263 26.70 -2.22 11.71
N ALA A 264 27.11 -3.46 11.43
CA ALA A 264 28.25 -4.10 12.09
C ALA A 264 29.59 -3.39 11.80
N LEU A 265 29.75 -2.81 10.59
CA LEU A 265 30.93 -2.04 10.23
C LEU A 265 30.94 -0.66 10.88
N GLU A 266 29.81 0.01 11.00
CA GLU A 266 29.71 1.30 11.68
C GLU A 266 29.93 1.16 13.19
N GLN A 267 29.39 0.12 13.82
CA GLN A 267 29.65 -0.16 15.24
C GLN A 267 31.15 -0.36 15.52
N ARG A 268 31.86 -1.13 14.69
CA ARG A 268 33.32 -1.33 14.82
C ARG A 268 34.11 -0.03 14.64
N ARG A 269 33.66 0.88 13.77
CA ARG A 269 34.32 2.20 13.57
C ARG A 269 34.14 3.10 14.78
N THR A 270 32.94 3.14 15.38
CA THR A 270 32.66 3.93 16.59
C THR A 270 33.39 3.39 17.84
N GLU A 271 33.56 2.09 17.96
CA GLU A 271 34.35 1.48 19.04
C GLU A 271 35.83 1.83 18.94
N HIS A 272 36.39 1.89 17.72
CA HIS A 272 37.79 2.28 17.50
C HIS A 272 38.07 3.77 17.73
N THR A 273 37.07 4.65 17.49
CA THR A 273 37.22 6.11 17.68
C THR A 273 37.11 6.52 19.15
N ASN A 274 36.52 5.69 20.01
CA ASN A 274 36.37 5.97 21.45
C ASN A 274 37.54 5.40 22.29
N VAL A 275 38.59 4.86 21.69
CA VAL A 275 39.78 4.28 22.39
C VAL A 275 41.03 5.14 22.19
N GLU A 276 40.95 6.25 21.45
CA GLU A 276 41.98 7.30 21.38
C GLU A 276 41.58 8.51 22.27
#